data_28618942158e7215a861c7dab3b87aa0
#
_entry.id   28618942158e7215a861c7dab3b87aa0
#
_cell.length_a   1.000
_cell.length_b   1.000
_cell.length_c   1.000
_cell.angle_alpha   90.00
_cell.angle_beta   90.00
_cell.angle_gamma   90.00
#
_symmetry.space_group_name_H-M   'P 1'
#
loop_
_entity.id
_entity.type
_entity.pdbx_description
1 polymer ?
#
loop_
_entity_poly.entity_id
_entity_poly.type
_entity_poly.pdbx_seq_one_letter_code
_entity_poly.pdbx_strand_id
1 'polypeptide(L)'
;MGSHNETCTDTEFIQLWGQLQSATKMAEHLGIHNRAVHLRRRHIEQKYNMALHASDHRGTQYDKNKPKSFSPLKQIELGMLDGTVIVFSDAHFIPGQRTTAFKGLLWAIQEFKPKAIICNGDAFDGASISRHDVTELPQTSVIQELKACQGALGEIEEVAKAARHNVKLLFTWGNHDIRFGNRLAQHAPQFKEVKGFKLTDHIPDWDFCWAVWPTEQCIIKHRYKGGIHATHNNTVNAGVSIITGHLHSLKVTPFSDYNGC
;
A
#
# COMPACT_ATOMS: atom_id res chain seq x y z
N MET A 1 -10.42 34.58 -19.58
CA MET A 1 -10.05 33.75 -20.72
C MET A 1 -8.53 33.69 -20.74
N GLY A 2 -7.93 32.67 -20.13
CA GLY A 2 -6.49 32.47 -20.15
C GLY A 2 -6.13 31.64 -21.37
N SER A 3 -5.31 32.14 -22.27
CA SER A 3 -4.80 31.38 -23.41
C SER A 3 -3.95 30.24 -22.88
N HIS A 4 -4.42 29.02 -23.03
CA HIS A 4 -3.56 27.85 -22.90
C HIS A 4 -2.60 27.88 -24.08
N ASN A 5 -1.35 28.24 -23.85
CA ASN A 5 -0.28 27.95 -24.79
C ASN A 5 -0.21 26.42 -24.92
N GLU A 6 -0.76 25.90 -25.99
CA GLU A 6 -0.59 24.49 -26.34
C GLU A 6 0.87 24.27 -26.68
N THR A 7 1.61 23.62 -25.80
CA THR A 7 3.04 23.34 -25.99
C THR A 7 3.32 22.37 -27.15
N CYS A 8 2.31 21.65 -27.65
CA CYS A 8 2.34 20.80 -28.84
C CYS A 8 0.91 20.50 -29.32
N THR A 9 0.73 20.09 -30.57
CA THR A 9 -0.56 19.63 -31.11
C THR A 9 -0.94 18.25 -30.57
N ASP A 10 -2.21 17.85 -30.71
CA ASP A 10 -2.66 16.50 -30.31
C ASP A 10 -1.89 15.40 -31.06
N THR A 11 -1.60 15.62 -32.34
CA THR A 11 -0.86 14.67 -33.20
C THR A 11 0.58 14.52 -32.70
N GLU A 12 1.25 15.61 -32.38
CA GLU A 12 2.60 15.57 -31.79
C GLU A 12 2.61 14.92 -30.42
N PHE A 13 1.59 15.19 -29.60
CA PHE A 13 1.45 14.53 -28.31
C PHE A 13 1.31 13.01 -28.45
N ILE A 14 0.49 12.52 -29.40
CA ILE A 14 0.32 11.09 -29.67
C ILE A 14 1.61 10.46 -30.15
N GLN A 15 2.35 11.11 -31.04
CA GLN A 15 3.64 10.63 -31.52
C GLN A 15 4.68 10.56 -30.41
N LEU A 16 4.81 11.62 -29.63
CA LEU A 16 5.70 11.65 -28.47
C LEU A 16 5.33 10.60 -27.43
N TRP A 17 4.02 10.40 -27.19
CA TRP A 17 3.56 9.37 -26.29
C TRP A 17 3.94 7.97 -26.78
N GLY A 18 3.83 7.69 -28.07
CA GLY A 18 4.27 6.44 -28.68
C GLY A 18 5.76 6.14 -28.47
N GLN A 19 6.59 7.19 -28.43
CA GLN A 19 8.04 7.08 -28.21
C GLN A 19 8.40 6.96 -26.73
N LEU A 20 7.82 7.82 -25.87
CA LEU A 20 8.22 7.95 -24.47
C LEU A 20 7.43 7.02 -23.53
N GLN A 21 6.17 6.74 -23.86
CA GLN A 21 5.24 5.87 -23.14
C GLN A 21 5.21 6.09 -21.62
N SER A 22 5.54 7.30 -21.16
CA SER A 22 5.67 7.69 -19.77
C SER A 22 5.23 9.13 -19.54
N ALA A 23 4.30 9.33 -18.64
CA ALA A 23 3.80 10.67 -18.31
C ALA A 23 4.90 11.55 -17.70
N THR A 24 5.81 10.97 -16.93
CA THR A 24 6.95 11.69 -16.34
C THR A 24 7.92 12.17 -17.41
N LYS A 25 8.33 11.31 -18.33
CA LYS A 25 9.21 11.69 -19.44
C LYS A 25 8.54 12.71 -20.39
N MET A 26 7.22 12.58 -20.60
CA MET A 26 6.45 13.57 -21.35
C MET A 26 6.44 14.94 -20.67
N ALA A 27 6.24 14.95 -19.35
CA ALA A 27 6.24 16.17 -18.55
C ALA A 27 7.61 16.91 -18.62
N GLU A 28 8.69 16.15 -18.49
CA GLU A 28 10.06 16.65 -18.64
C GLU A 28 10.32 17.20 -20.03
N HIS A 29 9.91 16.44 -21.07
CA HIS A 29 10.12 16.83 -22.47
C HIS A 29 9.35 18.09 -22.87
N LEU A 30 8.10 18.20 -22.41
CA LEU A 30 7.23 19.33 -22.73
C LEU A 30 7.36 20.51 -21.75
N GLY A 31 8.16 20.39 -20.68
CA GLY A 31 8.31 21.42 -19.66
C GLY A 31 7.02 21.74 -18.90
N ILE A 32 6.11 20.75 -18.76
CA ILE A 32 4.81 20.91 -18.08
C ILE A 32 4.70 19.98 -16.88
N HIS A 33 3.74 20.27 -16.01
CA HIS A 33 3.50 19.43 -14.85
C HIS A 33 2.88 18.07 -15.25
N ASN A 34 3.27 16.99 -14.58
CA ASN A 34 2.80 15.62 -14.85
C ASN A 34 1.26 15.50 -14.89
N ARG A 35 0.57 16.22 -13.99
CA ARG A 35 -0.90 16.28 -13.98
C ARG A 35 -1.48 16.81 -15.29
N ALA A 36 -0.84 17.79 -15.92
CA ALA A 36 -1.28 18.34 -17.20
C ALA A 36 -1.14 17.30 -18.32
N VAL A 37 -0.09 16.49 -18.31
CA VAL A 37 0.10 15.37 -19.24
C VAL A 37 -1.03 14.35 -19.12
N HIS A 38 -1.39 13.95 -17.90
CA HIS A 38 -2.48 12.99 -17.65
C HIS A 38 -3.84 13.53 -18.10
N LEU A 39 -4.15 14.80 -17.82
CA LEU A 39 -5.40 15.44 -18.25
C LEU A 39 -5.48 15.48 -19.78
N ARG A 40 -4.40 15.88 -20.44
CA ARG A 40 -4.34 15.95 -21.89
C ARG A 40 -4.46 14.58 -22.55
N ARG A 41 -3.78 13.56 -22.00
CA ARG A 41 -3.91 12.20 -22.47
C ARG A 41 -5.36 11.72 -22.45
N ARG A 42 -6.08 11.90 -21.33
CA ARG A 42 -7.50 11.52 -21.23
C ARG A 42 -8.37 12.25 -22.23
N HIS A 43 -8.13 13.54 -22.44
CA HIS A 43 -8.87 14.33 -23.44
C HIS A 43 -8.65 13.78 -24.86
N ILE A 44 -7.40 13.45 -25.21
CA ILE A 44 -7.06 12.87 -26.52
C ILE A 44 -7.66 11.48 -26.65
N GLU A 45 -7.56 10.61 -25.64
CA GLU A 45 -8.16 9.28 -25.64
C GLU A 45 -9.68 9.33 -25.87
N GLN A 46 -10.37 10.28 -25.24
CA GLN A 46 -11.81 10.50 -25.45
C GLN A 46 -12.12 11.09 -26.83
N LYS A 47 -11.37 12.10 -27.24
CA LYS A 47 -11.62 12.83 -28.51
C LYS A 47 -11.44 11.92 -29.73
N TYR A 48 -10.44 11.04 -29.69
CA TYR A 48 -10.09 10.18 -30.82
C TYR A 48 -10.52 8.73 -30.64
N ASN A 49 -11.23 8.41 -29.56
CA ASN A 49 -11.67 7.06 -29.18
C ASN A 49 -10.54 6.02 -29.27
N MET A 50 -9.38 6.36 -28.70
CA MET A 50 -8.16 5.55 -28.72
C MET A 50 -7.57 5.42 -27.32
N ALA A 51 -6.79 4.38 -27.07
CA ALA A 51 -6.05 4.22 -25.83
C ALA A 51 -4.56 4.52 -26.03
N LEU A 52 -4.00 5.42 -25.23
CA LEU A 52 -2.58 5.71 -25.19
C LEU A 52 -1.94 4.90 -24.04
N HIS A 53 -1.49 3.68 -24.36
CA HIS A 53 -0.87 2.81 -23.37
C HIS A 53 0.47 3.37 -22.91
N ALA A 54 0.67 3.44 -21.59
CA ALA A 54 1.99 3.64 -21.02
C ALA A 54 2.76 2.32 -21.11
N SER A 55 4.08 2.39 -21.35
CA SER A 55 4.90 1.18 -21.22
C SER A 55 4.84 0.72 -19.78
N ASP A 56 4.34 -0.49 -19.58
CA ASP A 56 4.31 -1.10 -18.27
C ASP A 56 5.72 -1.60 -17.89
N HIS A 57 6.62 -0.65 -17.62
CA HIS A 57 7.95 -0.98 -17.09
C HIS A 57 7.88 -1.60 -15.68
N ARG A 58 6.67 -1.66 -15.11
CA ARG A 58 6.41 -2.32 -13.82
C ARG A 58 6.17 -3.83 -13.96
N GLY A 59 5.99 -4.33 -15.19
CA GLY A 59 5.82 -5.76 -15.49
C GLY A 59 7.11 -6.51 -15.78
N THR A 60 8.24 -5.82 -15.92
CA THR A 60 9.51 -6.46 -16.23
C THR A 60 10.16 -7.00 -14.97
N GLN A 61 10.05 -8.31 -14.83
CA GLN A 61 10.90 -9.16 -13.98
C GLN A 61 11.08 -8.64 -12.55
N TYR A 62 10.21 -9.09 -11.68
CA TYR A 62 10.47 -9.16 -10.26
C TYR A 62 11.73 -10.00 -10.07
N ASP A 63 12.88 -9.35 -10.02
CA ASP A 63 14.14 -9.99 -9.70
C ASP A 63 14.12 -10.34 -8.20
N LYS A 64 13.74 -11.58 -7.91
CA LYS A 64 13.70 -12.11 -6.54
C LYS A 64 15.06 -12.03 -5.83
N ASN A 65 16.13 -11.81 -6.58
CA ASN A 65 17.51 -11.75 -6.08
C ASN A 65 18.01 -10.32 -5.84
N LYS A 66 17.25 -9.29 -6.27
CA LYS A 66 17.61 -7.91 -5.92
C LYS A 66 17.34 -7.69 -4.44
N PRO A 67 18.35 -7.27 -3.64
CA PRO A 67 18.09 -6.89 -2.26
C PRO A 67 17.05 -5.77 -2.26
N LYS A 68 15.90 -6.03 -1.62
CA LYS A 68 14.84 -5.03 -1.46
C LYS A 68 15.44 -3.86 -0.69
N SER A 69 15.63 -2.71 -1.33
CA SER A 69 16.09 -1.52 -0.62
C SER A 69 15.01 -1.12 0.38
N PHE A 70 15.32 -1.24 1.66
CA PHE A 70 14.43 -0.78 2.71
C PHE A 70 14.42 0.75 2.71
N SER A 71 13.31 1.33 2.33
CA SER A 71 13.02 2.74 2.57
C SER A 71 11.74 2.82 3.40
N PRO A 72 11.79 3.32 4.64
CA PRO A 72 10.61 3.44 5.49
C PRO A 72 9.57 4.42 4.91
N LEU A 73 9.99 5.25 3.96
CA LEU A 73 9.11 6.19 3.25
C LEU A 73 8.69 5.68 1.86
N LYS A 74 9.04 4.44 1.51
CA LYS A 74 8.65 3.84 0.22
C LYS A 74 7.13 3.89 0.07
N GLN A 75 6.67 4.42 -1.04
CA GLN A 75 5.27 4.37 -1.47
C GLN A 75 5.16 3.50 -2.71
N ILE A 76 4.05 2.78 -2.82
CA ILE A 76 3.78 1.89 -3.96
C ILE A 76 2.54 2.40 -4.68
N GLU A 77 2.68 2.68 -5.98
CA GLU A 77 1.56 3.01 -6.85
C GLU A 77 1.15 1.76 -7.63
N LEU A 78 -0.12 1.38 -7.54
CA LEU A 78 -0.65 0.22 -8.27
C LEU A 78 -1.13 0.59 -9.67
N GLY A 79 -1.62 1.81 -9.86
CA GLY A 79 -2.18 2.28 -11.12
C GLY A 79 -3.37 1.43 -11.58
N MET A 80 -4.16 0.90 -10.64
CA MET A 80 -5.28 0.01 -10.94
C MET A 80 -6.47 0.83 -11.37
N LEU A 81 -6.91 0.61 -12.60
CA LEU A 81 -8.14 1.21 -13.15
C LEU A 81 -9.35 0.27 -13.02
N ASP A 82 -9.10 -1.03 -12.88
CA ASP A 82 -10.13 -2.07 -12.77
C ASP A 82 -9.71 -3.18 -11.81
N GLY A 83 -10.66 -3.93 -11.30
CA GLY A 83 -10.46 -5.10 -10.44
C GLY A 83 -10.55 -4.80 -8.95
N THR A 84 -10.43 -5.84 -8.15
CA THR A 84 -10.61 -5.81 -6.69
C THR A 84 -9.27 -5.67 -5.99
N VAL A 85 -9.24 -4.80 -4.98
CA VAL A 85 -8.19 -4.72 -3.95
C VAL A 85 -8.82 -5.04 -2.62
N ILE A 86 -8.27 -6.00 -1.90
CA ILE A 86 -8.69 -6.30 -0.52
C ILE A 86 -7.72 -5.62 0.43
N VAL A 87 -8.27 -4.89 1.41
CA VAL A 87 -7.52 -4.23 2.46
C VAL A 87 -7.98 -4.77 3.80
N PHE A 88 -7.04 -5.21 4.63
CA PHE A 88 -7.29 -5.53 6.04
C PHE A 88 -6.23 -4.84 6.91
N SER A 89 -6.55 -4.59 8.17
CA SER A 89 -5.72 -3.83 9.09
C SER A 89 -5.91 -4.32 10.51
N ASP A 90 -4.95 -3.99 11.38
CA ASP A 90 -5.08 -4.17 12.83
C ASP A 90 -5.45 -5.61 13.24
N ALA A 91 -4.85 -6.58 12.56
CA ALA A 91 -5.16 -7.99 12.77
C ALA A 91 -4.56 -8.55 14.06
N HIS A 92 -3.44 -7.97 14.53
CA HIS A 92 -2.77 -8.35 15.77
C HIS A 92 -2.74 -9.87 15.96
N PHE A 93 -2.13 -10.59 15.02
CA PHE A 93 -2.13 -12.05 15.03
C PHE A 93 -1.43 -12.60 16.28
N ILE A 94 -2.20 -13.27 17.11
CA ILE A 94 -1.71 -13.90 18.33
C ILE A 94 -1.84 -15.42 18.25
N PRO A 95 -0.96 -16.17 18.97
CA PRO A 95 -0.97 -17.63 18.95
C PRO A 95 -2.32 -18.22 19.34
N GLY A 96 -2.75 -19.24 18.60
CA GLY A 96 -3.95 -20.01 18.90
C GLY A 96 -5.28 -19.33 18.59
N GLN A 97 -5.29 -18.10 18.10
CA GLN A 97 -6.52 -17.42 17.73
C GLN A 97 -6.78 -17.44 16.22
N ARG A 98 -7.98 -17.90 15.86
CA ARG A 98 -8.49 -17.87 14.49
C ARG A 98 -9.87 -17.21 14.48
N THR A 99 -9.87 -15.91 14.31
CA THR A 99 -11.08 -15.08 14.40
C THR A 99 -12.04 -15.32 13.24
N THR A 100 -13.32 -14.97 13.41
CA THR A 100 -14.32 -14.99 12.34
C THR A 100 -13.95 -14.02 11.22
N ALA A 101 -13.37 -12.86 11.57
CA ALA A 101 -12.89 -11.88 10.59
C ALA A 101 -11.79 -12.46 9.70
N PHE A 102 -10.85 -13.23 10.27
CA PHE A 102 -9.80 -13.90 9.49
C PHE A 102 -10.39 -14.93 8.51
N LYS A 103 -11.34 -15.74 8.97
CA LYS A 103 -12.05 -16.68 8.08
C LYS A 103 -12.81 -15.97 6.96
N GLY A 104 -13.47 -14.86 7.28
CA GLY A 104 -14.14 -14.00 6.31
C GLY A 104 -13.17 -13.38 5.30
N LEU A 105 -11.97 -12.99 5.72
CA LEU A 105 -10.92 -12.50 4.81
C LEU A 105 -10.50 -13.57 3.81
N LEU A 106 -10.23 -14.79 4.25
CA LEU A 106 -9.85 -15.90 3.37
C LEU A 106 -10.97 -16.23 2.37
N TRP A 107 -12.22 -16.24 2.83
CA TRP A 107 -13.37 -16.42 1.96
C TRP A 107 -13.46 -15.31 0.90
N ALA A 108 -13.32 -14.05 1.31
CA ALA A 108 -13.36 -12.91 0.40
C ALA A 108 -12.24 -12.95 -0.66
N ILE A 109 -11.05 -13.44 -0.29
CA ILE A 109 -9.94 -13.62 -1.23
C ILE A 109 -10.29 -14.66 -2.30
N GLN A 110 -10.89 -15.79 -1.91
CA GLN A 110 -11.30 -16.83 -2.83
C GLN A 110 -12.43 -16.37 -3.76
N GLU A 111 -13.42 -15.66 -3.21
CA GLU A 111 -14.59 -15.18 -3.96
C GLU A 111 -14.23 -14.08 -4.95
N PHE A 112 -13.54 -13.04 -4.49
CA PHE A 112 -13.28 -11.84 -5.29
C PHE A 112 -11.99 -11.89 -6.11
N LYS A 113 -11.11 -12.87 -5.88
CA LYS A 113 -9.85 -13.09 -6.61
C LYS A 113 -9.07 -11.79 -6.85
N PRO A 114 -8.70 -11.06 -5.78
CA PRO A 114 -8.18 -9.71 -5.87
C PRO A 114 -6.89 -9.61 -6.68
N LYS A 115 -6.66 -8.47 -7.31
CA LYS A 115 -5.39 -8.15 -7.97
C LYS A 115 -4.30 -7.77 -6.97
N ALA A 116 -4.71 -7.22 -5.82
CA ALA A 116 -3.81 -6.91 -4.72
C ALA A 116 -4.48 -7.15 -3.37
N ILE A 117 -3.71 -7.60 -2.41
CA ILE A 117 -4.09 -7.67 -1.00
C ILE A 117 -3.14 -6.77 -0.24
N ILE A 118 -3.70 -5.90 0.59
CA ILE A 118 -2.96 -4.94 1.37
C ILE A 118 -3.21 -5.22 2.85
N CYS A 119 -2.18 -5.69 3.54
CA CYS A 119 -2.12 -5.66 5.00
C CYS A 119 -1.80 -4.22 5.40
N ASN A 120 -2.79 -3.49 5.88
CA ASN A 120 -2.64 -2.08 6.22
C ASN A 120 -2.14 -1.90 7.66
N GLY A 121 -1.08 -2.62 8.01
CA GLY A 121 -0.34 -2.50 9.26
C GLY A 121 -0.97 -3.18 10.46
N ASP A 122 -0.17 -3.24 11.53
CA ASP A 122 -0.48 -3.87 12.81
C ASP A 122 -0.95 -5.34 12.68
N ALA A 123 -0.23 -6.10 11.85
CA ALA A 123 -0.38 -7.55 11.77
C ALA A 123 0.43 -8.25 12.88
N PHE A 124 1.66 -7.80 13.14
CA PHE A 124 2.46 -8.22 14.26
C PHE A 124 2.06 -7.44 15.51
N ASP A 125 1.71 -8.13 16.61
CA ASP A 125 1.26 -7.44 17.81
C ASP A 125 2.41 -6.78 18.60
N GLY A 126 3.50 -7.50 18.82
CA GLY A 126 4.65 -6.98 19.55
C GLY A 126 4.34 -6.57 20.99
N ALA A 127 3.38 -7.24 21.63
CA ALA A 127 3.00 -6.96 23.02
C ALA A 127 4.18 -7.21 23.98
N SER A 128 4.92 -8.30 23.78
CA SER A 128 6.08 -8.67 24.58
C SER A 128 7.25 -7.68 24.53
N ILE A 129 7.29 -6.81 23.53
CA ILE A 129 8.31 -5.76 23.34
C ILE A 129 7.72 -4.35 23.42
N SER A 130 6.50 -4.23 23.91
CA SER A 130 5.83 -2.94 24.13
C SER A 130 6.57 -2.10 25.18
N ARG A 131 6.36 -0.78 25.14
CA ARG A 131 6.81 0.15 26.19
C ARG A 131 5.79 0.29 27.32
N HIS A 132 4.57 -0.17 27.09
CA HIS A 132 3.51 -0.12 28.08
C HIS A 132 3.74 -1.20 29.13
N ASP A 133 3.31 -0.91 30.34
CA ASP A 133 3.41 -1.86 31.43
C ASP A 133 2.69 -3.16 31.08
N VAL A 134 3.35 -4.22 31.46
CA VAL A 134 2.86 -5.58 31.24
C VAL A 134 1.73 -5.86 32.20
N THR A 135 0.58 -6.24 31.69
CA THR A 135 -0.51 -6.75 32.52
C THR A 135 -0.18 -8.13 33.08
N GLU A 136 -0.86 -8.54 34.15
CA GLU A 136 -0.68 -9.86 34.80
C GLU A 136 -1.06 -11.07 33.92
N LEU A 137 -1.49 -10.83 32.68
CA LEU A 137 -1.85 -11.89 31.72
C LEU A 137 -0.60 -12.63 31.22
N PRO A 138 -0.71 -13.95 30.96
CA PRO A 138 0.37 -14.72 30.38
C PRO A 138 0.87 -14.10 29.09
N GLN A 139 2.18 -13.76 29.07
CA GLN A 139 2.75 -13.14 27.89
C GLN A 139 3.21 -14.18 26.90
N THR A 140 2.88 -13.90 25.65
CA THR A 140 3.50 -14.57 24.52
C THR A 140 4.94 -14.07 24.35
N SER A 141 5.84 -14.95 23.97
CA SER A 141 7.19 -14.52 23.58
C SER A 141 7.19 -13.92 22.19
N VAL A 142 8.17 -13.07 21.87
CA VAL A 142 8.36 -12.48 20.52
C VAL A 142 8.34 -13.54 19.42
N ILE A 143 8.97 -14.69 19.67
CA ILE A 143 9.02 -15.78 18.68
C ILE A 143 7.64 -16.42 18.45
N GLN A 144 6.80 -16.49 19.47
CA GLN A 144 5.44 -17.00 19.33
C GLN A 144 4.57 -16.01 18.55
N GLU A 145 4.69 -14.71 18.84
CA GLU A 145 3.99 -13.65 18.08
C GLU A 145 4.43 -13.61 16.62
N LEU A 146 5.75 -13.71 16.36
CA LEU A 146 6.28 -13.80 14.99
C LEU A 146 5.72 -15.00 14.24
N LYS A 147 5.73 -16.18 14.86
CA LYS A 147 5.20 -17.42 14.25
C LYS A 147 3.71 -17.31 13.96
N ALA A 148 2.92 -16.68 14.83
CA ALA A 148 1.50 -16.46 14.61
C ALA A 148 1.27 -15.53 13.41
N CYS A 149 2.02 -14.42 13.35
CA CYS A 149 1.96 -13.47 12.23
C CYS A 149 2.39 -14.14 10.91
N GLN A 150 3.53 -14.84 10.90
CA GLN A 150 4.02 -15.57 9.73
C GLN A 150 3.01 -16.63 9.26
N GLY A 151 2.44 -17.42 10.17
CA GLY A 151 1.47 -18.44 9.84
C GLY A 151 0.20 -17.87 9.20
N ALA A 152 -0.33 -16.79 9.79
CA ALA A 152 -1.54 -16.15 9.26
C ALA A 152 -1.29 -15.48 7.89
N LEU A 153 -0.19 -14.75 7.74
CA LEU A 153 0.16 -14.11 6.46
C LEU A 153 0.53 -15.14 5.39
N GLY A 154 1.16 -16.25 5.78
CA GLY A 154 1.44 -17.38 4.88
C GLY A 154 0.15 -18.04 4.38
N GLU A 155 -0.83 -18.27 5.25
CA GLU A 155 -2.14 -18.81 4.84
C GLU A 155 -2.88 -17.85 3.89
N ILE A 156 -2.85 -16.54 4.16
CA ILE A 156 -3.39 -15.53 3.24
C ILE A 156 -2.70 -15.62 1.88
N GLU A 157 -1.39 -15.73 1.86
CA GLU A 157 -0.60 -15.83 0.64
C GLU A 157 -0.95 -17.08 -0.18
N GLU A 158 -1.03 -18.25 0.47
CA GLU A 158 -1.40 -19.51 -0.17
C GLU A 158 -2.77 -19.41 -0.83
N VAL A 159 -3.77 -18.94 -0.08
CA VAL A 159 -5.14 -18.78 -0.60
C VAL A 159 -5.18 -17.74 -1.73
N ALA A 160 -4.44 -16.65 -1.59
CA ALA A 160 -4.38 -15.59 -2.58
C ALA A 160 -3.73 -16.05 -3.89
N LYS A 161 -2.59 -16.74 -3.82
CA LYS A 161 -1.88 -17.29 -4.99
C LYS A 161 -2.69 -18.39 -5.68
N ALA A 162 -3.45 -19.19 -4.91
CA ALA A 162 -4.35 -20.18 -5.46
C ALA A 162 -5.54 -19.53 -6.20
N ALA A 163 -6.09 -18.44 -5.67
CA ALA A 163 -7.18 -17.69 -6.30
C ALA A 163 -6.71 -16.88 -7.51
N ARG A 164 -5.50 -16.29 -7.45
CA ARG A 164 -4.87 -15.49 -8.51
C ARG A 164 -3.34 -15.59 -8.44
N HIS A 165 -2.73 -16.27 -9.38
CA HIS A 165 -1.29 -16.53 -9.39
C HIS A 165 -0.41 -15.27 -9.28
N ASN A 166 -0.81 -14.16 -9.91
CA ASN A 166 -0.04 -12.90 -9.95
C ASN A 166 -0.59 -11.83 -9.00
N VAL A 167 -1.22 -12.22 -7.90
CA VAL A 167 -1.70 -11.32 -6.87
C VAL A 167 -0.51 -10.55 -6.25
N LYS A 168 -0.69 -9.25 -6.02
CA LYS A 168 0.29 -8.43 -5.29
C LYS A 168 0.00 -8.49 -3.80
N LEU A 169 1.01 -8.79 -2.99
CA LEU A 169 0.93 -8.83 -1.54
C LEU A 169 1.72 -7.64 -0.98
N LEU A 170 1.02 -6.68 -0.39
CA LEU A 170 1.58 -5.43 0.09
C LEU A 170 1.34 -5.26 1.57
N PHE A 171 2.32 -4.71 2.26
CA PHE A 171 2.26 -4.48 3.70
C PHE A 171 2.62 -3.03 4.02
N THR A 172 1.70 -2.25 4.56
CA THR A 172 2.02 -0.91 5.06
C THR A 172 2.46 -0.99 6.53
N TRP A 173 3.46 -0.20 6.89
CA TRP A 173 3.97 -0.20 8.26
C TRP A 173 2.95 0.32 9.25
N GLY A 174 2.61 -0.51 10.24
CA GLY A 174 1.88 -0.13 11.44
C GLY A 174 2.80 0.21 12.60
N ASN A 175 2.25 0.81 13.65
CA ASN A 175 3.06 1.19 14.80
C ASN A 175 3.46 -0.01 15.68
N HIS A 176 2.72 -1.10 15.64
CA HIS A 176 3.10 -2.35 16.28
C HIS A 176 4.22 -3.07 15.50
N ASP A 177 4.12 -3.12 14.19
CA ASP A 177 5.11 -3.78 13.33
C ASP A 177 6.50 -3.15 13.47
N ILE A 178 6.59 -1.84 13.57
CA ILE A 178 7.88 -1.15 13.74
C ILE A 178 8.51 -1.33 15.14
N ARG A 179 7.75 -1.82 16.13
CA ARG A 179 8.30 -2.11 17.48
C ARG A 179 9.46 -3.07 17.40
N PHE A 180 9.36 -4.09 16.55
CA PHE A 180 10.40 -5.11 16.37
C PHE A 180 11.76 -4.48 16.05
N GLY A 181 11.83 -3.70 14.96
CA GLY A 181 13.05 -3.02 14.56
C GLY A 181 13.50 -1.93 15.54
N ASN A 182 12.56 -1.15 16.07
CA ASN A 182 12.88 -0.07 17.01
C ASN A 182 13.47 -0.60 18.33
N ARG A 183 12.95 -1.72 18.85
CA ARG A 183 13.47 -2.31 20.07
C ARG A 183 14.91 -2.79 19.88
N LEU A 184 15.20 -3.42 18.77
CA LEU A 184 16.55 -3.86 18.43
C LEU A 184 17.49 -2.67 18.20
N ALA A 185 17.05 -1.65 17.47
CA ALA A 185 17.85 -0.45 17.22
C ALA A 185 18.22 0.30 18.53
N GLN A 186 17.34 0.25 19.54
CA GLN A 186 17.57 0.92 20.81
C GLN A 186 18.49 0.13 21.74
N HIS A 187 18.40 -1.20 21.76
CA HIS A 187 19.09 -2.03 22.76
C HIS A 187 20.25 -2.84 22.19
N ALA A 188 20.26 -3.07 20.87
CA ALA A 188 21.27 -3.88 20.22
C ALA A 188 21.57 -3.37 18.79
N PRO A 189 21.97 -2.08 18.61
CA PRO A 189 22.16 -1.47 17.29
C PRO A 189 23.21 -2.19 16.45
N GLN A 190 24.17 -2.88 17.07
CA GLN A 190 25.21 -3.65 16.42
C GLN A 190 24.68 -4.84 15.60
N PHE A 191 23.46 -5.30 15.87
CA PHE A 191 22.83 -6.42 15.15
C PHE A 191 21.89 -5.97 14.00
N LYS A 192 21.78 -4.67 13.75
CA LYS A 192 20.84 -4.10 12.77
C LYS A 192 20.92 -4.74 11.37
N GLU A 193 22.11 -5.13 10.94
CA GLU A 193 22.33 -5.71 9.60
C GLU A 193 22.35 -7.26 9.62
N VAL A 194 22.17 -7.88 10.77
CA VAL A 194 22.09 -9.34 10.86
C VAL A 194 20.73 -9.81 10.35
N LYS A 195 20.72 -10.80 9.47
CA LYS A 195 19.49 -11.41 8.96
C LYS A 195 18.66 -11.99 10.09
N GLY A 196 17.35 -11.75 10.04
CA GLY A 196 16.38 -12.15 11.06
C GLY A 196 16.09 -11.05 12.10
N PHE A 197 16.80 -9.92 12.04
CA PHE A 197 16.56 -8.78 12.94
C PHE A 197 15.65 -7.69 12.33
N LYS A 198 15.15 -7.90 11.13
CA LYS A 198 14.13 -7.04 10.50
C LYS A 198 12.84 -7.83 10.36
N LEU A 199 11.70 -7.23 10.65
CA LEU A 199 10.39 -7.90 10.46
C LEU A 199 10.23 -8.37 9.00
N THR A 200 10.76 -7.63 8.05
CA THR A 200 10.77 -7.98 6.63
C THR A 200 11.49 -9.30 6.32
N ASP A 201 12.44 -9.71 7.15
CA ASP A 201 13.15 -10.97 6.96
C ASP A 201 12.27 -12.18 7.29
N HIS A 202 11.23 -11.95 8.09
CA HIS A 202 10.29 -12.99 8.54
C HIS A 202 9.05 -13.10 7.66
N ILE A 203 8.82 -12.12 6.76
CA ILE A 203 7.64 -12.04 5.89
C ILE A 203 8.12 -11.67 4.47
N PRO A 204 8.94 -12.51 3.81
CA PRO A 204 9.67 -12.15 2.61
C PRO A 204 8.79 -11.97 1.36
N ASP A 205 7.62 -12.60 1.31
CA ASP A 205 6.73 -12.58 0.16
C ASP A 205 5.84 -11.34 0.09
N TRP A 206 5.85 -10.52 1.14
CA TRP A 206 5.12 -9.27 1.20
C TRP A 206 6.04 -8.07 0.92
N ASP A 207 5.57 -7.16 0.05
CA ASP A 207 6.28 -5.92 -0.23
C ASP A 207 5.92 -4.83 0.79
N PHE A 208 6.88 -4.51 1.65
CA PHE A 208 6.71 -3.50 2.67
C PHE A 208 6.84 -2.08 2.12
N CYS A 209 5.92 -1.20 2.56
CA CYS A 209 5.90 0.21 2.17
C CYS A 209 5.29 1.07 3.28
N TRP A 210 5.34 2.39 3.11
CA TRP A 210 4.68 3.34 4.02
C TRP A 210 3.24 3.63 3.63
N ALA A 211 2.96 3.62 2.33
CA ALA A 211 1.63 3.83 1.78
C ALA A 211 1.48 3.14 0.44
N VAL A 212 0.25 2.79 0.09
CA VAL A 212 -0.12 2.26 -1.21
C VAL A 212 -1.12 3.22 -1.86
N TRP A 213 -0.91 3.50 -3.13
CA TRP A 213 -1.82 4.25 -3.98
C TRP A 213 -2.46 3.30 -5.00
N PRO A 214 -3.65 2.77 -4.72
CA PRO A 214 -4.36 1.96 -5.71
C PRO A 214 -4.66 2.74 -6.98
N THR A 215 -5.09 3.99 -6.81
CA THR A 215 -5.33 4.98 -7.86
C THR A 215 -4.75 6.34 -7.43
N GLU A 216 -4.73 7.30 -8.34
CA GLU A 216 -4.30 8.67 -8.04
C GLU A 216 -5.20 9.39 -7.01
N GLN A 217 -6.41 8.88 -6.79
CA GLN A 217 -7.42 9.49 -5.91
C GLN A 217 -7.65 8.72 -4.61
N CYS A 218 -6.85 7.68 -4.35
CA CYS A 218 -6.98 6.87 -3.14
C CYS A 218 -5.62 6.52 -2.57
N ILE A 219 -5.42 6.76 -1.28
CA ILE A 219 -4.23 6.35 -0.54
C ILE A 219 -4.62 5.40 0.59
N ILE A 220 -3.83 4.36 0.77
CA ILE A 220 -3.94 3.41 1.87
C ILE A 220 -2.68 3.50 2.70
N LYS A 221 -2.83 3.78 3.98
CA LYS A 221 -1.74 3.81 4.94
C LYS A 221 -2.27 3.55 6.35
N HIS A 222 -1.49 2.88 7.17
CA HIS A 222 -1.95 2.48 8.50
C HIS A 222 -2.34 3.67 9.37
N ARG A 223 -1.44 4.64 9.51
CA ARG A 223 -1.65 5.79 10.39
C ARG A 223 -1.47 7.12 9.65
N TYR A 224 -2.39 8.04 9.93
CA TYR A 224 -2.24 9.44 9.51
C TYR A 224 -2.42 10.35 10.73
N LYS A 225 -3.62 10.85 11.00
CA LYS A 225 -3.93 11.63 12.21
C LYS A 225 -4.90 10.83 13.09
N GLY A 226 -4.75 10.95 14.41
CA GLY A 226 -5.64 10.35 15.38
C GLY A 226 -6.75 11.31 15.83
N GLY A 227 -7.60 10.82 16.75
CA GLY A 227 -8.65 11.58 17.40
C GLY A 227 -10.06 11.29 16.88
N ILE A 228 -11.04 11.88 17.54
CA ILE A 228 -12.48 11.59 17.35
C ILE A 228 -12.98 11.89 15.92
N HIS A 229 -12.37 12.89 15.27
CA HIS A 229 -12.70 13.32 13.91
C HIS A 229 -11.65 12.86 12.88
N ALA A 230 -10.88 11.82 13.18
CA ALA A 230 -9.76 11.39 12.36
C ALA A 230 -10.17 11.08 10.91
N THR A 231 -11.27 10.37 10.69
CA THR A 231 -11.73 10.03 9.33
C THR A 231 -11.96 11.26 8.47
N HIS A 232 -12.71 12.22 8.96
CA HIS A 232 -12.95 13.49 8.27
C HIS A 232 -11.63 14.26 8.06
N ASN A 233 -10.89 14.49 9.15
CA ASN A 233 -9.65 15.27 9.10
C ASN A 233 -8.59 14.61 8.18
N ASN A 234 -8.54 13.29 8.13
CA ASN A 234 -7.62 12.58 7.27
C ASN A 234 -7.95 12.77 5.80
N THR A 235 -9.22 12.68 5.42
CA THR A 235 -9.67 12.91 4.05
C THR A 235 -9.38 14.35 3.61
N VAL A 236 -9.78 15.33 4.41
CA VAL A 236 -9.54 16.77 4.13
C VAL A 236 -8.05 17.06 4.00
N ASN A 237 -7.21 16.54 4.91
CA ASN A 237 -5.77 16.79 4.86
C ASN A 237 -5.05 16.00 3.76
N ALA A 238 -5.57 14.85 3.35
CA ALA A 238 -5.00 14.07 2.27
C ALA A 238 -5.36 14.67 0.89
N GLY A 239 -6.50 15.36 0.79
CA GLY A 239 -7.02 15.87 -0.49
C GLY A 239 -7.46 14.77 -1.45
N VAL A 240 -7.55 13.53 -0.98
CA VAL A 240 -7.96 12.34 -1.72
C VAL A 240 -8.66 11.37 -0.77
N SER A 241 -9.32 10.37 -1.32
CA SER A 241 -9.87 9.28 -0.50
C SER A 241 -8.75 8.57 0.26
N ILE A 242 -8.95 8.32 1.56
CA ILE A 242 -7.94 7.68 2.40
C ILE A 242 -8.52 6.52 3.20
N ILE A 243 -7.81 5.39 3.21
CA ILE A 243 -8.11 4.24 4.05
C ILE A 243 -7.03 4.14 5.13
N THR A 244 -7.45 4.20 6.38
CA THR A 244 -6.54 4.09 7.54
C THR A 244 -6.97 2.95 8.47
N GLY A 245 -6.03 2.39 9.21
CA GLY A 245 -6.23 1.53 10.36
C GLY A 245 -6.00 2.27 11.68
N HIS A 246 -5.35 1.62 12.64
CA HIS A 246 -4.81 2.18 13.89
C HIS A 246 -5.85 2.52 14.97
N LEU A 247 -7.01 3.05 14.62
CA LEU A 247 -7.97 3.55 15.60
C LEU A 247 -8.98 2.48 16.08
N HIS A 248 -8.94 1.28 15.53
CA HIS A 248 -9.86 0.16 15.83
C HIS A 248 -11.34 0.60 15.81
N SER A 249 -11.67 1.50 14.93
CA SER A 249 -13.00 2.13 14.85
C SER A 249 -13.49 2.11 13.41
N LEU A 250 -14.52 1.33 13.16
CA LEU A 250 -15.16 1.30 11.85
C LEU A 250 -15.92 2.61 11.62
N LYS A 251 -15.37 3.48 10.79
CA LYS A 251 -15.96 4.75 10.40
C LYS A 251 -15.79 5.00 8.92
N VAL A 252 -16.85 5.43 8.27
CA VAL A 252 -16.83 5.96 6.91
C VAL A 252 -17.35 7.40 6.99
N THR A 253 -16.56 8.34 6.49
CA THR A 253 -16.97 9.75 6.44
C THR A 253 -16.90 10.22 4.99
N PRO A 254 -18.03 10.29 4.29
CA PRO A 254 -18.10 10.90 2.98
C PRO A 254 -17.72 12.37 3.07
N PHE A 255 -16.94 12.84 2.13
CA PHE A 255 -16.59 14.24 1.98
C PHE A 255 -16.53 14.59 0.51
N SER A 256 -17.09 15.72 0.13
CA SER A 256 -16.96 16.29 -1.19
C SER A 256 -16.65 17.78 -1.06
N ASP A 257 -15.66 18.22 -1.80
CA ASP A 257 -15.33 19.64 -1.93
C ASP A 257 -15.80 20.19 -3.29
N TYR A 258 -15.47 21.45 -3.58
CA TYR A 258 -15.81 22.09 -4.85
C TYR A 258 -15.16 21.43 -6.07
N ASN A 259 -14.15 20.59 -5.87
CA ASN A 259 -13.45 19.85 -6.92
C ASN A 259 -14.02 18.43 -7.10
N GLY A 260 -15.01 18.03 -6.32
CA GLY A 260 -15.66 16.74 -6.40
C GLY A 260 -14.84 15.59 -5.79
N CYS A 261 -13.92 15.90 -4.87
CA CYS A 261 -13.15 14.91 -4.11
C CYS A 261 -13.88 14.47 -2.85
#